data_0f4b25ee864da46eba46dfda35624556
#
_entry.id   0f4b25ee864da46eba46dfda35624556
#
_cell.length_a   1.000
_cell.length_b   1.000
_cell.length_c   1.000
_cell.angle_alpha   90.00
_cell.angle_beta   90.00
_cell.angle_gamma   90.00
#
_symmetry.space_group_name_H-M   'P 1'
#
loop_
_entity.id
_entity.type
_entity.pdbx_description
1 polymer ?
#
loop_
_entity_poly.entity_id
_entity_poly.type
_entity_poly.pdbx_seq_one_letter_code
_entity_poly.pdbx_strand_id
1 'polypeptide(L)'
;YLNFICDIYEVPSKMRKQNFEKLASAFQMGPHLNNLISSYSHGMKQKLALIAAFSHTPKLLILDEPFVGLDPEAFVILKEQMKELCASGNSVLFSSHILDVVEKVCNKVSVIKHGQLLYSGRTTEIVGTKGLEEVFMEMNGDEISVTPTKE
;
A
#
# COMPACT_ATOMS: atom_id res chain seq x y z
N TYR A 1 -2.24 21.05 -5.70
CA TYR A 1 -1.36 19.89 -5.47
C TYR A 1 -1.72 18.71 -6.39
N LEU A 2 -2.95 18.15 -6.33
CA LEU A 2 -3.33 16.99 -7.15
C LEU A 2 -3.16 17.25 -8.66
N ASN A 3 -3.56 18.43 -9.14
CA ASN A 3 -3.36 18.82 -10.54
C ASN A 3 -1.87 18.84 -10.92
N PHE A 4 -1.03 19.40 -10.06
CA PHE A 4 0.42 19.42 -10.25
C PHE A 4 1.02 18.02 -10.38
N ILE A 5 0.61 17.08 -9.52
CA ILE A 5 1.03 15.67 -9.61
C ILE A 5 0.58 15.06 -10.96
N CYS A 6 -0.67 15.28 -11.35
CA CYS A 6 -1.17 14.80 -12.63
C CYS A 6 -0.51 15.45 -13.85
N ASP A 7 -0.03 16.69 -13.74
CA ASP A 7 0.76 17.34 -14.80
C ASP A 7 2.10 16.63 -14.99
N ILE A 8 2.78 16.28 -13.89
CA ILE A 8 4.06 15.54 -13.92
C ILE A 8 3.89 14.19 -14.62
N TYR A 9 2.78 13.49 -14.35
CA TYR A 9 2.49 12.17 -14.93
C TYR A 9 1.68 12.24 -16.23
N GLU A 10 1.52 13.43 -16.82
CA GLU A 10 0.83 13.66 -18.12
C GLU A 10 -0.58 13.06 -18.19
N VAL A 11 -1.29 13.04 -17.05
CA VAL A 11 -2.65 12.47 -16.96
C VAL A 11 -3.64 13.37 -17.73
N PRO A 12 -4.42 12.83 -18.70
CA PRO A 12 -5.40 13.60 -19.43
C PRO A 12 -6.47 14.24 -18.53
N SER A 13 -6.89 15.48 -18.80
CA SER A 13 -7.82 16.25 -17.95
C SER A 13 -9.12 15.52 -17.63
N LYS A 14 -9.67 14.76 -18.60
CA LYS A 14 -10.88 13.96 -18.40
C LYS A 14 -10.69 12.86 -17.37
N MET A 15 -9.54 12.18 -17.40
CA MET A 15 -9.21 11.11 -16.45
C MET A 15 -8.94 11.69 -15.05
N ARG A 16 -8.26 12.85 -14.97
CA ARG A 16 -8.00 13.52 -13.69
C ARG A 16 -9.29 13.76 -12.91
N LYS A 17 -10.28 14.38 -13.57
CA LYS A 17 -11.55 14.69 -12.92
C LYS A 17 -12.23 13.44 -12.39
N GLN A 18 -12.32 12.39 -13.21
CA GLN A 18 -12.93 11.11 -12.82
C GLN A 18 -12.20 10.45 -11.66
N ASN A 19 -10.86 10.38 -11.72
CA ASN A 19 -10.04 9.77 -10.68
C ASN A 19 -10.13 10.55 -9.36
N PHE A 20 -10.10 11.90 -9.44
CA PHE A 20 -10.22 12.73 -8.23
C PHE A 20 -11.59 12.62 -7.57
N GLU A 21 -12.67 12.66 -8.35
CA GLU A 21 -14.02 12.49 -7.82
C GLU A 21 -14.19 11.13 -7.16
N LYS A 22 -13.73 10.05 -7.82
CA LYS A 22 -13.76 8.68 -7.27
C LYS A 22 -12.97 8.58 -5.97
N LEU A 23 -11.69 8.94 -6.01
CA LEU A 23 -10.78 8.77 -4.88
C LEU A 23 -11.10 9.71 -3.72
N ALA A 24 -11.43 10.98 -4.00
CA ALA A 24 -11.79 11.94 -2.98
C ALA A 24 -13.10 11.57 -2.28
N SER A 25 -14.07 11.00 -3.01
CA SER A 25 -15.29 10.46 -2.43
C SER A 25 -14.98 9.25 -1.55
N ALA A 26 -14.20 8.28 -2.05
CA ALA A 26 -13.84 7.08 -1.31
C ALA A 26 -13.14 7.43 0.02
N PHE A 27 -12.11 8.27 -0.02
CA PHE A 27 -11.37 8.69 1.19
C PHE A 27 -12.07 9.82 2.00
N GLN A 28 -13.30 10.21 1.63
CA GLN A 28 -14.08 11.28 2.28
C GLN A 28 -13.35 12.62 2.32
N MET A 29 -12.52 12.90 1.32
CA MET A 29 -11.76 14.13 1.21
C MET A 29 -12.43 15.21 0.34
N GLY A 30 -13.54 14.89 -0.34
CA GLY A 30 -14.22 15.81 -1.26
C GLY A 30 -14.45 17.21 -0.70
N PRO A 31 -15.07 17.38 0.48
CA PRO A 31 -15.33 18.69 1.08
C PRO A 31 -14.07 19.48 1.45
N HIS A 32 -12.93 18.80 1.57
CA HIS A 32 -11.68 19.38 2.05
C HIS A 32 -10.70 19.75 0.94
N LEU A 33 -10.88 19.28 -0.30
CA LEU A 33 -9.91 19.45 -1.39
C LEU A 33 -9.58 20.92 -1.73
N ASN A 34 -10.47 21.86 -1.38
CA ASN A 34 -10.26 23.28 -1.59
C ASN A 34 -9.59 23.99 -0.41
N ASN A 35 -9.35 23.29 0.70
CA ASN A 35 -8.69 23.86 1.86
C ASN A 35 -7.16 23.86 1.69
N LEU A 36 -6.47 24.70 2.44
CA LEU A 36 -5.01 24.70 2.48
C LEU A 36 -4.50 23.40 3.10
N ILE A 37 -3.51 22.75 2.47
CA ILE A 37 -2.89 21.51 2.97
C ILE A 37 -2.27 21.72 4.36
N SER A 38 -1.82 22.95 4.66
CA SER A 38 -1.30 23.32 5.99
C SER A 38 -2.33 23.14 7.11
N SER A 39 -3.62 23.23 6.79
CA SER A 39 -4.71 23.05 7.76
C SER A 39 -5.12 21.58 7.95
N TYR A 40 -4.56 20.65 7.18
CA TYR A 40 -4.92 19.24 7.26
C TYR A 40 -4.30 18.56 8.48
N SER A 41 -5.07 17.67 9.10
CA SER A 41 -4.56 16.73 10.10
C SER A 41 -3.55 15.77 9.44
N HIS A 42 -2.83 15.00 10.27
CA HIS A 42 -1.89 14.00 9.77
C HIS A 42 -2.60 12.96 8.87
N GLY A 43 -3.72 12.41 9.32
CA GLY A 43 -4.51 11.44 8.54
C GLY A 43 -5.07 12.03 7.24
N MET A 44 -5.50 13.31 7.23
CA MET A 44 -5.92 13.98 5.99
C MET A 44 -4.76 14.15 5.00
N LYS A 45 -3.57 14.47 5.47
CA LYS A 45 -2.36 14.54 4.62
C LYS A 45 -2.03 13.17 4.03
N GLN A 46 -2.13 12.11 4.83
CA GLN A 46 -1.94 10.74 4.38
C GLN A 46 -2.97 10.36 3.30
N LYS A 47 -4.26 10.62 3.54
CA LYS A 47 -5.32 10.40 2.54
C LYS A 47 -5.06 11.18 1.25
N LEU A 48 -4.65 12.43 1.33
CA LEU A 48 -4.32 13.24 0.16
C LEU A 48 -3.13 12.67 -0.63
N ALA A 49 -2.09 12.18 0.07
CA ALA A 49 -0.94 11.55 -0.57
C ALA A 49 -1.35 10.25 -1.31
N LEU A 50 -2.22 9.44 -0.70
CA LEU A 50 -2.78 8.25 -1.33
C LEU A 50 -3.63 8.61 -2.56
N ILE A 51 -4.51 9.60 -2.47
CA ILE A 51 -5.29 10.09 -3.63
C ILE A 51 -4.34 10.49 -4.76
N ALA A 52 -3.28 11.25 -4.46
CA ALA A 52 -2.29 11.64 -5.47
C ALA A 52 -1.60 10.42 -6.11
N ALA A 53 -1.19 9.44 -5.30
CA ALA A 53 -0.49 8.25 -5.75
C ALA A 53 -1.35 7.33 -6.65
N PHE A 54 -2.64 7.20 -6.35
CA PHE A 54 -3.57 6.41 -7.17
C PHE A 54 -4.11 7.15 -8.40
N SER A 55 -4.13 8.49 -8.39
CA SER A 55 -4.82 9.30 -9.40
C SER A 55 -4.25 9.17 -10.82
N HIS A 56 -2.97 8.83 -10.95
CA HIS A 56 -2.30 8.64 -12.24
C HIS A 56 -2.25 7.17 -12.71
N THR A 57 -2.89 6.25 -11.98
CA THR A 57 -3.01 4.83 -12.31
C THR A 57 -1.64 4.20 -12.64
N PRO A 58 -0.69 4.16 -11.69
CA PRO A 58 0.68 3.72 -11.94
C PRO A 58 0.72 2.23 -12.27
N LYS A 59 1.66 1.83 -13.15
CA LYS A 59 1.95 0.40 -13.41
C LYS A 59 2.57 -0.30 -12.20
N LEU A 60 3.36 0.42 -11.43
CA LEU A 60 3.92 0.00 -10.16
C LEU A 60 3.74 1.12 -9.14
N LEU A 61 3.02 0.83 -8.07
CA LEU A 61 2.86 1.71 -6.91
C LEU A 61 3.73 1.21 -5.77
N ILE A 62 4.60 2.08 -5.25
CA ILE A 62 5.46 1.77 -4.10
C ILE A 62 5.03 2.63 -2.92
N LEU A 63 4.75 2.00 -1.78
CA LEU A 63 4.26 2.66 -0.57
C LEU A 63 5.09 2.20 0.64
N ASP A 64 5.46 3.14 1.48
CA ASP A 64 6.12 2.87 2.74
C ASP A 64 5.15 3.07 3.90
N GLU A 65 4.90 2.00 4.68
CA GLU A 65 3.96 1.94 5.82
C GLU A 65 2.61 2.65 5.57
N PRO A 66 1.91 2.35 4.46
CA PRO A 66 0.77 3.17 4.03
C PRO A 66 -0.45 3.12 4.94
N PHE A 67 -0.52 2.16 5.85
CA PHE A 67 -1.63 1.98 6.79
C PHE A 67 -1.47 2.78 8.08
N VAL A 68 -0.26 3.26 8.38
CA VAL A 68 0.02 4.04 9.59
C VAL A 68 -0.69 5.38 9.53
N GLY A 69 -1.42 5.73 10.61
CA GLY A 69 -2.11 7.01 10.73
C GLY A 69 -3.45 7.12 10.00
N LEU A 70 -3.92 6.03 9.36
CA LEU A 70 -5.25 5.97 8.79
C LEU A 70 -6.30 5.59 9.83
N ASP A 71 -7.48 6.16 9.71
CA ASP A 71 -8.65 5.70 10.43
C ASP A 71 -9.14 4.34 9.86
N PRO A 72 -9.97 3.57 10.61
CA PRO A 72 -10.41 2.25 10.19
C PRO A 72 -11.10 2.21 8.82
N GLU A 73 -11.83 3.27 8.46
CA GLU A 73 -12.53 3.35 7.19
C GLU A 73 -11.54 3.56 6.03
N ALA A 74 -10.63 4.52 6.15
CA ALA A 74 -9.58 4.76 5.16
C ALA A 74 -8.67 3.54 4.97
N PHE A 75 -8.44 2.77 6.04
CA PHE A 75 -7.72 1.50 6.01
C PHE A 75 -8.39 0.47 5.08
N VAL A 76 -9.71 0.31 5.20
CA VAL A 76 -10.48 -0.60 4.32
C VAL A 76 -10.42 -0.10 2.87
N ILE A 77 -10.65 1.20 2.66
CA ILE A 77 -10.61 1.84 1.34
C ILE A 77 -9.26 1.64 0.67
N LEU A 78 -8.15 1.84 1.40
CA LEU A 78 -6.81 1.63 0.86
C LEU A 78 -6.62 0.20 0.35
N LYS A 79 -7.05 -0.82 1.12
CA LYS A 79 -6.99 -2.22 0.68
C LYS A 79 -7.78 -2.47 -0.60
N GLU A 80 -8.96 -1.86 -0.71
CA GLU A 80 -9.79 -1.97 -1.91
C GLU A 80 -9.13 -1.32 -3.12
N GLN A 81 -8.58 -0.11 -2.96
CA GLN A 81 -7.88 0.59 -4.03
C GLN A 81 -6.63 -0.17 -4.51
N MET A 82 -5.87 -0.79 -3.59
CA MET A 82 -4.74 -1.66 -3.95
C MET A 82 -5.22 -2.87 -4.77
N LYS A 83 -6.30 -3.53 -4.34
CA LYS A 83 -6.87 -4.67 -5.06
C LYS A 83 -7.38 -4.28 -6.46
N GLU A 84 -8.09 -3.16 -6.59
CA GLU A 84 -8.56 -2.65 -7.87
C GLU A 84 -7.39 -2.34 -8.82
N LEU A 85 -6.32 -1.71 -8.31
CA LEU A 85 -5.13 -1.40 -9.10
C LEU A 85 -4.47 -2.69 -9.62
N CYS A 86 -4.32 -3.70 -8.76
CA CYS A 86 -3.76 -5.00 -9.16
C CYS A 86 -4.68 -5.75 -10.14
N ALA A 87 -6.00 -5.72 -9.93
CA ALA A 87 -6.97 -6.34 -10.84
C ALA A 87 -6.94 -5.73 -12.25
N SER A 88 -6.50 -4.46 -12.36
CA SER A 88 -6.31 -3.77 -13.64
C SER A 88 -4.98 -4.12 -14.33
N GLY A 89 -4.23 -5.13 -13.85
CA GLY A 89 -2.96 -5.57 -14.42
C GLY A 89 -1.74 -4.79 -13.95
N ASN A 90 -1.89 -3.96 -12.93
CA ASN A 90 -0.80 -3.20 -12.32
C ASN A 90 -0.26 -3.90 -11.06
N SER A 91 0.76 -3.35 -10.42
CA SER A 91 1.39 -3.92 -9.23
C SER A 91 1.48 -2.92 -8.09
N VAL A 92 1.37 -3.43 -6.85
CA VAL A 92 1.61 -2.65 -5.63
C VAL A 92 2.69 -3.35 -4.81
N LEU A 93 3.70 -2.59 -4.42
CA LEU A 93 4.72 -2.97 -3.45
C LEU A 93 4.57 -2.06 -2.23
N PHE A 94 4.45 -2.63 -1.05
CA PHE A 94 4.41 -1.81 0.17
C PHE A 94 5.18 -2.48 1.32
N SER A 95 5.75 -1.65 2.20
CA SER A 95 6.26 -2.10 3.48
C SER A 95 5.15 -2.10 4.53
N SER A 96 5.18 -3.02 5.48
CA SER A 96 4.31 -2.99 6.65
C SER A 96 4.85 -3.87 7.77
N HIS A 97 4.61 -3.44 9.01
CA HIS A 97 4.81 -4.25 10.21
C HIS A 97 3.48 -4.89 10.69
N ILE A 98 2.36 -4.63 10.02
CA ILE A 98 1.04 -5.19 10.36
C ILE A 98 0.88 -6.52 9.59
N LEU A 99 1.35 -7.61 10.19
CA LEU A 99 1.44 -8.92 9.54
C LEU A 99 0.08 -9.47 9.08
N ASP A 100 -0.98 -9.22 9.83
CA ASP A 100 -2.36 -9.59 9.50
C ASP A 100 -2.85 -8.94 8.18
N VAL A 101 -2.39 -7.73 7.87
CA VAL A 101 -2.67 -7.06 6.60
C VAL A 101 -1.90 -7.70 5.47
N VAL A 102 -0.60 -7.92 5.68
CA VAL A 102 0.27 -8.55 4.69
C VAL A 102 -0.27 -9.92 4.29
N GLU A 103 -0.64 -10.74 5.27
CA GLU A 103 -1.21 -12.07 5.04
C GLU A 103 -2.49 -12.04 4.20
N LYS A 104 -3.40 -11.09 4.49
CA LYS A 104 -4.73 -11.00 3.84
C LYS A 104 -4.73 -10.28 2.49
N VAL A 105 -3.71 -9.44 2.21
CA VAL A 105 -3.70 -8.57 1.02
C VAL A 105 -2.65 -8.99 0.01
N CYS A 106 -1.50 -9.51 0.45
CA CYS A 106 -0.37 -9.81 -0.41
C CYS A 106 -0.40 -11.22 -0.96
N ASN A 107 -0.12 -11.38 -2.26
CA ASN A 107 0.17 -12.68 -2.87
C ASN A 107 1.63 -13.11 -2.72
N LYS A 108 2.54 -12.16 -2.55
CA LYS A 108 3.96 -12.40 -2.30
C LYS A 108 4.42 -11.55 -1.14
N VAL A 109 5.36 -12.08 -0.37
CA VAL A 109 5.98 -11.40 0.76
C VAL A 109 7.49 -11.58 0.73
N SER A 110 8.20 -10.55 1.15
CA SER A 110 9.64 -10.59 1.42
C SER A 110 9.88 -10.15 2.85
N VAL A 111 10.58 -10.97 3.63
CA VAL A 111 10.95 -10.69 5.02
C VAL A 111 12.38 -10.21 5.06
N ILE A 112 12.58 -9.01 5.61
CA ILE A 112 13.90 -8.37 5.73
C ILE A 112 14.20 -8.16 7.22
N LYS A 113 15.41 -8.55 7.67
CA LYS A 113 15.91 -8.34 9.03
C LYS A 113 17.37 -7.90 8.98
N HIS A 114 17.70 -6.83 9.68
CA HIS A 114 19.07 -6.27 9.70
C HIS A 114 19.70 -6.07 8.31
N GLY A 115 18.89 -5.64 7.33
CA GLY A 115 19.34 -5.44 5.94
C GLY A 115 19.53 -6.72 5.12
N GLN A 116 19.19 -7.88 5.67
CA GLN A 116 19.28 -9.18 4.99
C GLN A 116 17.88 -9.68 4.61
N LEU A 117 17.76 -10.24 3.42
CA LEU A 117 16.55 -10.91 2.96
C LEU A 117 16.50 -12.31 3.56
N LEU A 118 15.55 -12.55 4.46
CA LEU A 118 15.35 -13.86 5.09
C LEU A 118 14.44 -14.77 4.27
N TYR A 119 13.43 -14.20 3.60
CA TYR A 119 12.50 -14.94 2.78
C TYR A 119 11.99 -14.07 1.63
N SER A 120 11.71 -14.67 0.49
CA SER A 120 10.95 -14.05 -0.60
C SER A 120 10.20 -15.13 -1.37
N GLY A 121 8.87 -15.04 -1.40
CA GLY A 121 8.04 -16.05 -2.04
C GLY A 121 6.55 -15.74 -1.93
N ARG A 122 5.71 -16.73 -2.20
CA ARG A 122 4.26 -16.61 -2.07
C ARG A 122 3.85 -16.57 -0.61
N THR A 123 2.89 -15.72 -0.27
CA THR A 123 2.35 -15.63 1.10
C THR A 123 1.79 -16.98 1.55
N THR A 124 1.10 -17.70 0.67
CA THR A 124 0.54 -19.02 0.97
C THR A 124 1.60 -20.10 1.25
N GLU A 125 2.80 -19.96 0.72
CA GLU A 125 3.91 -20.89 0.94
C GLU A 125 4.56 -20.69 2.30
N ILE A 126 4.74 -19.43 2.73
CA ILE A 126 5.36 -19.12 4.02
C ILE A 126 4.39 -19.35 5.18
N VAL A 127 3.11 -19.06 5.00
CA VAL A 127 2.09 -19.19 6.06
C VAL A 127 1.78 -20.66 6.33
N GLY A 128 1.69 -21.50 5.29
CA GLY A 128 1.34 -22.93 5.44
C GLY A 128 0.06 -23.13 6.23
N THR A 129 0.17 -23.83 7.39
CA THR A 129 -0.92 -24.01 8.36
C THR A 129 -0.87 -23.03 9.55
N LYS A 130 0.20 -22.22 9.64
CA LYS A 130 0.43 -21.22 10.69
C LYS A 130 0.14 -19.83 10.11
N GLY A 131 -0.20 -18.87 10.97
CA GLY A 131 -0.31 -17.47 10.56
C GLY A 131 1.06 -16.84 10.27
N LEU A 132 1.09 -15.78 9.47
CA LEU A 132 2.33 -15.05 9.16
C LEU A 132 3.03 -14.53 10.42
N GLU A 133 2.26 -14.16 11.44
CA GLU A 133 2.79 -13.70 12.73
C GLU A 133 3.59 -14.80 13.45
N GLU A 134 3.07 -16.02 13.51
CA GLU A 134 3.76 -17.16 14.13
C GLU A 134 5.07 -17.47 13.39
N VAL A 135 5.05 -17.52 12.07
CA VAL A 135 6.23 -17.73 11.24
C VAL A 135 7.27 -16.61 11.43
N PHE A 136 6.81 -15.37 11.50
CA PHE A 136 7.69 -14.21 11.73
C PHE A 136 8.35 -14.27 13.11
N MET A 137 7.63 -14.71 14.15
CA MET A 137 8.16 -14.87 15.50
C MET A 137 9.20 -15.99 15.54
N GLU A 138 8.95 -17.11 14.88
CA GLU A 138 9.94 -18.21 14.73
C GLU A 138 11.22 -17.71 14.04
N MET A 139 11.09 -16.95 12.95
CA MET A 139 12.25 -16.37 12.25
C MET A 139 13.03 -15.36 13.10
N ASN A 140 12.40 -14.77 14.11
CA ASN A 140 13.06 -13.85 15.03
C ASN A 140 13.72 -14.54 16.23
N GLY A 141 13.26 -15.74 16.60
CA GLY A 141 13.71 -16.49 17.77
C GLY A 141 14.89 -17.44 17.50
N ASP A 142 14.98 -17.98 16.29
CA ASP A 142 16.03 -18.90 15.90
C ASP A 142 17.06 -18.24 14.96
N GLU A 143 18.35 -18.57 15.12
CA GLU A 143 19.36 -18.39 14.08
C GLU A 143 19.07 -19.38 12.93
N ILE A 144 18.06 -19.08 12.10
CA ILE A 144 17.69 -19.94 11.01
C ILE A 144 18.71 -19.81 9.89
N SER A 145 19.47 -20.89 9.66
CA SER A 145 20.22 -21.11 8.43
C SER A 145 19.25 -21.30 7.26
N VAL A 146 18.80 -20.19 6.67
CA VAL A 146 17.98 -20.24 5.45
C VAL A 146 18.91 -20.48 4.26
N THR A 147 18.84 -21.68 3.69
CA THR A 147 19.49 -21.97 2.41
C THR A 147 18.77 -21.18 1.32
N PRO A 148 19.45 -20.33 0.54
CA PRO A 148 18.79 -19.60 -0.54
C PRO A 148 18.34 -20.62 -1.61
N THR A 149 17.05 -20.64 -1.90
CA THR A 149 16.51 -21.39 -3.04
C THR A 149 17.10 -20.78 -4.31
N LYS A 150 17.95 -21.52 -4.99
CA LYS A 150 18.45 -21.19 -6.33
C LYS A 150 17.27 -21.21 -7.32
N GLU A 151 17.31 -20.27 -8.24
CA GLU A 151 16.49 -19.98 -9.42
C GLU A 151 15.69 -21.13 -10.02
#